data_9c0c40cf1df305ab68349af22325a6fc
#
_entry.id   9c0c40cf1df305ab68349af22325a6fc
#
_cell.length_a   1.000
_cell.length_b   1.000
_cell.length_c   1.000
_cell.angle_alpha   90.00
_cell.angle_beta   90.00
_cell.angle_gamma   90.00
#
_symmetry.space_group_name_H-M   'P 1'
#
loop_
_entity.id
_entity.type
_entity.pdbx_description
1 polymer ?
#
loop_
_entity_poly.entity_id
_entity_poly.type
_entity_poly.pdbx_seq_one_letter_code
_entity_poly.pdbx_strand_id
1 'polypeptide(L)'
;SFQQGRKRVFFVARKPTDKQLFKMKNEWLGQFYETVTPREFYREVFPEGSFEREGHPEDERCNGVLTVIEGEKARNYIVFDELNKVDEVKGAEFAIMSPVGYSGRNRTARNARWLYGIAIDLDGVEMAQLRDVFHQMKHDFLPQCTYCVNSGHGLHLYYLFEKPVPLYRHLQDQLREFKYELTRKVWNRYTSTYTEREQVQYQGIFQGFRMVGTQTKLGKRYLVTAFKTGERVTVEYLNGFLMDESKAVTGFKYKSDLSL
;
A
#
# COMPACT_ATOMS: atom_id res chain seq x y z
N SER A 1 5.69 35.21 -57.89
CA SER A 1 5.30 35.07 -56.49
C SER A 1 5.52 33.61 -56.02
N PHE A 2 6.58 33.41 -55.27
CA PHE A 2 6.90 32.13 -54.65
C PHE A 2 6.18 32.06 -53.28
N GLN A 3 5.16 31.19 -53.17
CA GLN A 3 4.62 30.77 -51.87
C GLN A 3 5.47 29.62 -51.32
N GLN A 4 6.34 29.94 -50.39
CA GLN A 4 7.00 28.93 -49.55
C GLN A 4 6.01 28.40 -48.52
N GLY A 5 5.49 27.21 -48.76
CA GLY A 5 4.70 26.46 -47.76
C GLY A 5 5.57 26.05 -46.59
N ARG A 6 5.41 26.74 -45.44
CA ARG A 6 6.01 26.31 -44.19
C ARG A 6 5.34 24.99 -43.77
N LYS A 7 6.04 23.88 -43.94
CA LYS A 7 5.67 22.59 -43.31
C LYS A 7 5.73 22.81 -41.78
N ARG A 8 4.58 22.86 -41.15
CA ARG A 8 4.50 22.78 -39.69
C ARG A 8 4.93 21.35 -39.33
N VAL A 9 6.13 21.20 -38.79
CA VAL A 9 6.59 19.97 -38.17
C VAL A 9 5.88 19.91 -36.83
N PHE A 10 4.87 19.05 -36.72
CA PHE A 10 4.26 18.72 -35.46
C PHE A 10 5.22 17.79 -34.72
N PHE A 11 5.92 18.33 -33.72
CA PHE A 11 6.62 17.51 -32.74
C PHE A 11 5.56 16.82 -31.87
N VAL A 12 5.25 15.56 -32.20
CA VAL A 12 4.49 14.70 -31.30
C VAL A 12 5.44 14.39 -30.14
N ALA A 13 5.15 14.94 -28.97
CA ALA A 13 5.90 14.63 -27.77
C ALA A 13 5.90 13.12 -27.54
N ARG A 14 7.09 12.52 -27.49
CA ARG A 14 7.23 11.07 -27.33
C ARG A 14 6.76 10.69 -25.93
N LYS A 15 5.87 9.69 -25.82
CA LYS A 15 5.42 9.15 -24.54
C LYS A 15 6.64 8.68 -23.70
N PRO A 16 6.71 9.02 -22.40
CA PRO A 16 7.82 8.58 -21.55
C PRO A 16 7.85 7.05 -21.44
N THR A 17 9.03 6.47 -21.33
CA THR A 17 9.21 5.06 -21.02
C THR A 17 8.76 4.79 -19.57
N ASP A 18 8.52 3.53 -19.22
CA ASP A 18 8.15 3.14 -17.85
C ASP A 18 9.21 3.57 -16.82
N LYS A 19 10.48 3.45 -17.17
CA LYS A 19 11.61 3.90 -16.33
C LYS A 19 11.63 5.43 -16.15
N GLN A 20 11.39 6.17 -17.22
CA GLN A 20 11.26 7.62 -17.15
C GLN A 20 10.05 8.04 -16.32
N LEU A 21 8.93 7.37 -16.52
CA LEU A 21 7.69 7.62 -15.78
C LEU A 21 7.87 7.36 -14.28
N PHE A 22 8.58 6.30 -13.90
CA PHE A 22 8.90 6.02 -12.51
C PHE A 22 9.66 7.17 -11.85
N LYS A 23 10.70 7.69 -12.52
CA LYS A 23 11.47 8.84 -12.06
C LYS A 23 10.62 10.10 -11.96
N MET A 24 9.78 10.36 -12.98
CA MET A 24 8.89 11.51 -13.02
C MET A 24 7.88 11.49 -11.86
N LYS A 25 7.33 10.32 -11.54
CA LYS A 25 6.43 10.16 -10.39
C LYS A 25 7.14 10.46 -9.07
N ASN A 26 8.37 9.94 -8.88
CA ASN A 26 9.16 10.23 -7.70
C ASN A 26 9.50 11.71 -7.57
N GLU A 27 9.86 12.39 -8.65
CA GLU A 27 10.14 13.82 -8.66
C GLU A 27 8.91 14.63 -8.28
N TRP A 28 7.77 14.30 -8.86
CA TRP A 28 6.52 14.99 -8.55
C TRP A 28 6.12 14.81 -7.08
N LEU A 29 6.14 13.59 -6.57
CA LEU A 29 5.85 13.30 -5.17
C LEU A 29 6.84 13.99 -4.23
N GLY A 30 8.11 14.00 -4.58
CA GLY A 30 9.17 14.63 -3.79
C GLY A 30 9.11 16.14 -3.70
N GLN A 31 8.35 16.80 -4.57
CA GLN A 31 8.09 18.25 -4.46
C GLN A 31 7.17 18.59 -3.28
N PHE A 32 6.32 17.67 -2.87
CA PHE A 32 5.28 17.91 -1.87
C PHE A 32 5.45 17.09 -0.60
N TYR A 33 6.14 15.93 -0.69
CA TYR A 33 6.20 14.95 0.39
C TYR A 33 7.64 14.45 0.58
N GLU A 34 7.95 14.09 1.81
CA GLU A 34 9.24 13.50 2.14
C GLU A 34 9.26 12.00 1.86
N THR A 35 10.38 11.53 1.32
CA THR A 35 10.68 10.09 1.26
C THR A 35 11.10 9.60 2.64
N VAL A 36 10.77 8.35 2.92
CA VAL A 36 11.20 7.67 4.14
C VAL A 36 12.03 6.43 3.80
N THR A 37 12.90 6.04 4.71
CA THR A 37 13.64 4.79 4.58
C THR A 37 12.71 3.58 4.74
N PRO A 38 13.09 2.38 4.26
CA PRO A 38 12.31 1.17 4.52
C PRO A 38 12.05 0.92 6.01
N ARG A 39 13.04 1.11 6.87
CA ARG A 39 12.87 0.97 8.33
C ARG A 39 11.87 1.98 8.89
N GLU A 40 11.96 3.24 8.49
CA GLU A 40 11.00 4.28 8.92
C GLU A 40 9.58 3.93 8.46
N PHE A 41 9.43 3.49 7.21
CA PHE A 41 8.14 3.08 6.67
C PHE A 41 7.51 1.93 7.46
N TYR A 42 8.26 0.85 7.69
CA TYR A 42 7.72 -0.31 8.43
C TYR A 42 7.55 -0.03 9.93
N ARG A 43 8.30 0.91 10.49
CA ARG A 43 8.05 1.40 11.85
C ARG A 43 6.74 2.19 11.95
N GLU A 44 6.35 2.88 10.91
CA GLU A 44 5.04 3.54 10.85
C GLU A 44 3.91 2.51 10.63
N VAL A 45 4.11 1.51 9.79
CA VAL A 45 3.15 0.41 9.61
C VAL A 45 2.96 -0.35 10.93
N PHE A 46 4.06 -0.67 11.60
CA PHE A 46 4.09 -1.40 12.86
C PHE A 46 4.76 -0.53 13.93
N PRO A 47 3.99 0.28 14.66
CA PRO A 47 4.52 1.13 15.72
C PRO A 47 5.34 0.34 16.73
N GLU A 48 6.28 1.02 17.39
CA GLU A 48 7.11 0.41 18.43
C GLU A 48 6.25 -0.31 19.46
N GLY A 49 6.65 -1.52 19.82
CA GLY A 49 5.90 -2.39 20.73
C GLY A 49 4.85 -3.28 20.05
N SER A 50 4.58 -3.10 18.73
CA SER A 50 3.60 -3.92 18.00
C SER A 50 3.90 -5.42 18.08
N PHE A 51 5.19 -5.77 18.08
CA PHE A 51 5.69 -7.15 18.09
C PHE A 51 6.44 -7.51 19.36
N GLU A 52 6.17 -6.79 20.43
CA GLU A 52 6.75 -7.06 21.74
C GLU A 52 6.27 -8.42 22.26
N ARG A 53 7.21 -9.24 22.70
CA ARG A 53 6.93 -10.62 23.15
C ARG A 53 7.13 -10.78 24.65
N GLU A 54 7.99 -9.97 25.23
CA GLU A 54 8.31 -10.03 26.64
C GLU A 54 7.10 -9.60 27.48
N GLY A 55 6.77 -10.40 28.48
CA GLY A 55 5.64 -10.14 29.38
C GLY A 55 4.26 -10.52 28.81
N HIS A 56 4.18 -11.01 27.58
CA HIS A 56 2.93 -11.47 26.98
C HIS A 56 2.83 -13.01 26.97
N PRO A 57 1.64 -13.58 27.23
CA PRO A 57 1.38 -15.01 27.01
C PRO A 57 1.67 -15.39 25.56
N GLU A 58 2.05 -16.64 25.34
CA GLU A 58 2.46 -17.12 24.00
C GLU A 58 1.37 -16.95 22.93
N ASP A 59 0.12 -17.15 23.30
CA ASP A 59 -1.06 -16.99 22.42
C ASP A 59 -1.39 -15.53 22.07
N GLU A 60 -0.90 -14.57 22.87
CA GLU A 60 -1.05 -13.14 22.62
C GLU A 60 0.12 -12.52 21.82
N ARG A 61 1.21 -13.28 21.65
CA ARG A 61 2.38 -12.81 20.92
C ARG A 61 2.09 -12.67 19.45
N CYS A 62 2.55 -11.54 18.91
CA CYS A 62 2.36 -11.18 17.53
C CYS A 62 3.71 -10.82 16.90
N ASN A 63 3.85 -11.09 15.63
CA ASN A 63 5.03 -10.73 14.85
C ASN A 63 4.63 -10.36 13.42
N GLY A 64 5.50 -9.64 12.72
CA GLY A 64 5.38 -9.48 11.29
C GLY A 64 5.82 -10.75 10.56
N VAL A 65 5.43 -10.86 9.30
CA VAL A 65 5.93 -11.89 8.39
C VAL A 65 6.21 -11.25 7.05
N LEU A 66 7.44 -11.33 6.58
CA LEU A 66 7.77 -10.99 5.20
C LEU A 66 8.10 -12.25 4.41
N THR A 67 7.84 -12.22 3.12
CA THR A 67 8.10 -13.33 2.22
C THR A 67 9.10 -12.90 1.16
N VAL A 68 10.22 -13.58 1.07
CA VAL A 68 11.20 -13.41 -0.01
C VAL A 68 10.88 -14.42 -1.10
N ILE A 69 10.80 -13.94 -2.34
CA ILE A 69 10.48 -14.77 -3.51
C ILE A 69 11.69 -14.79 -4.44
N GLU A 70 12.24 -15.99 -4.64
CA GLU A 70 13.36 -16.25 -5.54
C GLU A 70 12.93 -17.32 -6.56
N GLY A 71 12.65 -16.89 -7.79
CA GLY A 71 12.09 -17.78 -8.80
C GLY A 71 10.72 -18.34 -8.35
N GLU A 72 10.60 -19.66 -8.27
CA GLU A 72 9.40 -20.34 -7.80
C GLU A 72 9.38 -20.60 -6.28
N LYS A 73 10.46 -20.26 -5.58
CA LYS A 73 10.58 -20.48 -4.13
C LYS A 73 10.15 -19.23 -3.36
N ALA A 74 9.24 -19.42 -2.43
CA ALA A 74 8.81 -18.42 -1.49
C ALA A 74 9.20 -18.85 -0.06
N ARG A 75 9.87 -17.95 0.68
CA ARG A 75 10.26 -18.20 2.06
C ARG A 75 9.70 -17.12 2.97
N ASN A 76 9.04 -17.55 4.03
CA ASN A 76 8.53 -16.67 5.08
C ASN A 76 9.58 -16.47 6.16
N TYR A 77 9.74 -15.23 6.59
CA TYR A 77 10.60 -14.84 7.70
C TYR A 77 9.79 -14.06 8.74
N ILE A 78 10.00 -14.40 9.99
CA ILE A 78 9.41 -13.67 11.11
C ILE A 78 10.13 -12.32 11.25
N VAL A 79 9.36 -11.27 11.40
CA VAL A 79 9.83 -9.92 11.69
C VAL A 79 9.51 -9.60 13.14
N PHE A 80 10.55 -9.39 13.93
CA PHE A 80 10.45 -8.99 15.34
C PHE A 80 10.37 -7.47 15.48
N ASP A 81 10.16 -6.99 16.69
CA ASP A 81 9.91 -5.57 16.94
C ASP A 81 11.09 -4.65 16.57
N GLU A 82 12.32 -5.15 16.63
CA GLU A 82 13.51 -4.39 16.18
C GLU A 82 13.60 -4.18 14.65
N LEU A 83 12.76 -4.85 13.87
CA LEU A 83 12.67 -4.74 12.41
C LEU A 83 13.96 -5.05 11.62
N ASN A 84 14.89 -5.79 12.19
CA ASN A 84 16.20 -6.07 11.55
C ASN A 84 16.04 -6.81 10.21
N LYS A 85 15.04 -7.69 10.09
CA LYS A 85 14.78 -8.42 8.84
C LYS A 85 14.38 -7.50 7.68
N VAL A 86 13.74 -6.37 7.97
CA VAL A 86 13.41 -5.36 6.97
C VAL A 86 14.69 -4.78 6.35
N ASP A 87 15.70 -4.49 7.17
CA ASP A 87 16.99 -3.99 6.69
C ASP A 87 17.75 -5.03 5.87
N GLU A 88 17.67 -6.30 6.26
CA GLU A 88 18.34 -7.39 5.55
C GLU A 88 17.82 -7.61 4.12
N VAL A 89 16.56 -7.33 3.85
CA VAL A 89 15.94 -7.50 2.52
C VAL A 89 16.01 -6.26 1.63
N LYS A 90 16.64 -5.18 2.07
CA LYS A 90 16.83 -3.98 1.24
C LYS A 90 17.59 -4.35 -0.05
N GLY A 91 17.07 -3.87 -1.16
CA GLY A 91 17.65 -4.15 -2.48
C GLY A 91 17.37 -5.55 -3.03
N ALA A 92 16.63 -6.40 -2.30
CA ALA A 92 16.21 -7.70 -2.80
C ALA A 92 15.38 -7.58 -4.07
N GLU A 93 15.47 -8.58 -4.94
CA GLU A 93 14.72 -8.59 -6.21
C GLU A 93 13.21 -8.61 -5.98
N PHE A 94 12.75 -9.45 -5.06
CA PHE A 94 11.33 -9.56 -4.74
C PHE A 94 11.11 -9.99 -3.29
N ALA A 95 10.50 -9.12 -2.51
CA ALA A 95 9.98 -9.44 -1.20
C ALA A 95 8.64 -8.74 -0.98
N ILE A 96 7.74 -9.40 -0.29
CA ILE A 96 6.40 -8.89 -0.01
C ILE A 96 6.11 -8.91 1.49
N MET A 97 5.28 -7.98 1.93
CA MET A 97 4.79 -7.90 3.30
C MET A 97 3.38 -7.29 3.30
N SER A 98 2.52 -7.78 4.18
CA SER A 98 1.20 -7.20 4.43
C SER A 98 1.19 -6.42 5.76
N PRO A 99 0.31 -5.43 5.93
CA PRO A 99 0.18 -4.68 7.18
C PRO A 99 -0.58 -5.46 8.25
N VAL A 100 -0.17 -6.69 8.49
CA VAL A 100 -0.82 -7.65 9.38
C VAL A 100 0.19 -8.22 10.35
N GLY A 101 -0.18 -8.30 11.62
CA GLY A 101 0.55 -9.07 12.62
C GLY A 101 0.01 -10.49 12.70
N TYR A 102 0.92 -11.47 12.71
CA TYR A 102 0.62 -12.89 12.73
C TYR A 102 1.14 -13.55 13.99
N SER A 103 0.54 -14.68 14.34
CA SER A 103 1.14 -15.63 15.28
C SER A 103 1.99 -16.63 14.50
N GLY A 104 3.32 -16.52 14.64
CA GLY A 104 4.25 -17.40 13.93
C GLY A 104 4.53 -17.02 12.50
N ARG A 105 5.09 -17.96 11.73
CA ARG A 105 5.67 -17.73 10.40
C ARG A 105 4.66 -17.79 9.25
N ASN A 106 3.52 -18.41 9.45
CA ASN A 106 2.58 -18.67 8.37
C ASN A 106 1.62 -17.50 8.16
N ARG A 107 1.58 -16.99 6.93
CA ARG A 107 0.70 -15.90 6.50
C ARG A 107 -0.68 -16.44 6.12
N THR A 108 -1.38 -17.01 7.08
CA THR A 108 -2.74 -17.54 6.89
C THR A 108 -3.75 -16.75 7.70
N ALA A 109 -5.00 -16.77 7.26
CA ALA A 109 -6.11 -16.15 7.98
C ALA A 109 -6.21 -16.65 9.43
N ARG A 110 -5.95 -17.94 9.65
CA ARG A 110 -5.96 -18.56 10.98
C ARG A 110 -4.91 -17.97 11.92
N ASN A 111 -3.74 -17.61 11.40
CA ASN A 111 -2.63 -17.06 12.18
C ASN A 111 -2.64 -15.54 12.27
N ALA A 112 -3.49 -14.88 11.54
CA ALA A 112 -3.61 -13.42 11.58
C ALA A 112 -4.23 -12.97 12.90
N ARG A 113 -3.64 -11.90 13.49
CA ARG A 113 -4.05 -11.38 14.81
C ARG A 113 -4.49 -9.92 14.75
N TRP A 114 -3.73 -9.08 14.09
CA TRP A 114 -3.95 -7.62 14.06
C TRP A 114 -3.77 -7.08 12.66
N LEU A 115 -4.70 -6.19 12.28
CA LEU A 115 -4.61 -5.41 11.04
C LEU A 115 -4.16 -3.98 11.39
N TYR A 116 -3.03 -3.56 10.83
CA TYR A 116 -2.44 -2.25 11.09
C TYR A 116 -2.85 -1.19 10.07
N GLY A 117 -3.43 -1.59 8.99
CA GLY A 117 -3.89 -0.69 7.94
C GLY A 117 -4.43 -1.42 6.72
N ILE A 118 -4.88 -0.65 5.75
CA ILE A 118 -5.33 -1.13 4.44
C ILE A 118 -4.34 -0.63 3.40
N ALA A 119 -3.88 -1.52 2.55
CA ALA A 119 -3.08 -1.17 1.38
C ALA A 119 -3.86 -1.50 0.10
N ILE A 120 -3.86 -0.58 -0.85
CA ILE A 120 -4.52 -0.73 -2.14
C ILE A 120 -3.46 -0.63 -3.23
N ASP A 121 -3.43 -1.63 -4.11
CA ASP A 121 -2.60 -1.64 -5.30
C ASP A 121 -3.35 -0.99 -6.47
N LEU A 122 -2.82 0.09 -6.97
CA LEU A 122 -3.40 0.88 -8.05
C LEU A 122 -2.45 0.84 -9.24
N ASP A 123 -2.75 0.00 -10.22
CA ASP A 123 -1.98 -0.13 -11.46
C ASP A 123 -2.37 0.90 -12.52
N GLY A 124 -1.55 1.02 -13.55
CA GLY A 124 -1.83 1.91 -14.68
C GLY A 124 -1.82 3.39 -14.29
N VAL A 125 -0.88 3.80 -13.46
CA VAL A 125 -0.75 5.18 -12.99
C VAL A 125 0.36 5.90 -13.75
N GLU A 126 -0.03 6.70 -14.72
CA GLU A 126 0.82 7.69 -15.39
C GLU A 126 0.73 9.04 -14.65
N MET A 127 1.38 10.08 -15.18
CA MET A 127 1.42 11.39 -14.48
C MET A 127 0.05 12.02 -14.32
N ALA A 128 -0.83 11.91 -15.32
CA ALA A 128 -2.19 12.44 -15.23
C ALA A 128 -2.98 11.75 -14.11
N GLN A 129 -2.88 10.41 -14.01
CA GLN A 129 -3.55 9.63 -12.98
C GLN A 129 -2.98 9.94 -11.60
N LEU A 130 -1.67 10.07 -11.47
CA LEU A 130 -1.04 10.46 -10.20
C LEU A 130 -1.58 11.80 -9.69
N ARG A 131 -1.65 12.81 -10.56
CA ARG A 131 -2.21 14.12 -10.20
C ARG A 131 -3.68 14.03 -9.81
N ASP A 132 -4.45 13.22 -10.52
CA ASP A 132 -5.87 13.03 -10.23
C ASP A 132 -6.12 12.30 -8.91
N VAL A 133 -5.29 11.32 -8.54
CA VAL A 133 -5.34 10.68 -7.22
C VAL A 133 -5.25 11.73 -6.12
N PHE A 134 -4.24 12.61 -6.18
CA PHE A 134 -4.03 13.64 -5.15
C PHE A 134 -5.06 14.76 -5.22
N HIS A 135 -5.53 15.10 -6.43
CA HIS A 135 -6.63 16.03 -6.59
C HIS A 135 -7.91 15.52 -5.92
N GLN A 136 -8.27 14.27 -6.14
CA GLN A 136 -9.43 13.65 -5.53
C GLN A 136 -9.29 13.51 -4.00
N MET A 137 -8.09 13.23 -3.49
CA MET A 137 -7.82 13.25 -2.05
C MET A 137 -7.99 14.64 -1.46
N LYS A 138 -7.47 15.66 -2.11
CA LYS A 138 -7.56 17.06 -1.66
C LYS A 138 -9.01 17.55 -1.58
N HIS A 139 -9.88 17.07 -2.45
CA HIS A 139 -11.29 17.44 -2.51
C HIS A 139 -12.24 16.45 -1.81
N ASP A 140 -11.70 15.54 -1.01
CA ASP A 140 -12.46 14.54 -0.24
C ASP A 140 -13.32 13.59 -1.09
N PHE A 141 -12.99 13.42 -2.37
CA PHE A 141 -13.57 12.36 -3.20
C PHE A 141 -12.95 10.99 -2.92
N LEU A 142 -11.69 10.99 -2.53
CA LEU A 142 -10.97 9.82 -2.05
C LEU A 142 -10.46 10.06 -0.63
N PRO A 143 -10.35 9.00 0.17
CA PRO A 143 -9.72 9.13 1.47
C PRO A 143 -8.25 9.48 1.31
N GLN A 144 -7.73 10.30 2.23
CA GLN A 144 -6.34 10.69 2.27
C GLN A 144 -5.49 9.52 2.76
N CYS A 145 -4.54 9.06 1.94
CA CYS A 145 -3.63 7.99 2.34
C CYS A 145 -2.55 8.50 3.29
N THR A 146 -2.08 7.62 4.18
CA THR A 146 -0.96 7.89 5.08
C THR A 146 0.37 7.89 4.32
N TYR A 147 0.54 6.93 3.43
CA TYR A 147 1.70 6.77 2.55
C TYR A 147 1.27 6.49 1.12
N CYS A 148 1.95 7.13 0.19
CA CYS A 148 1.92 6.77 -1.23
C CYS A 148 3.25 6.13 -1.59
N VAL A 149 3.21 4.92 -2.10
CA VAL A 149 4.39 4.14 -2.48
C VAL A 149 4.44 4.01 -3.99
N ASN A 150 5.54 4.47 -4.60
CA ASN A 150 5.79 4.25 -6.01
C ASN A 150 6.35 2.84 -6.20
N SER A 151 5.50 1.94 -6.66
CA SER A 151 5.79 0.51 -6.80
C SER A 151 6.35 0.11 -8.17
N GLY A 152 6.47 1.06 -9.09
CA GLY A 152 6.94 0.86 -10.46
C GLY A 152 5.92 1.34 -11.48
N HIS A 153 5.06 0.46 -11.97
CA HIS A 153 3.99 0.78 -12.93
C HIS A 153 2.76 1.43 -12.30
N GLY A 154 2.60 1.32 -11.01
CA GLY A 154 1.47 1.85 -10.28
C GLY A 154 1.87 2.54 -8.98
N LEU A 155 0.94 2.54 -8.06
CA LEU A 155 1.09 3.05 -6.70
C LEU A 155 0.53 2.04 -5.72
N HIS A 156 1.12 1.95 -4.53
CA HIS A 156 0.45 1.38 -3.37
C HIS A 156 0.00 2.50 -2.45
N LEU A 157 -1.28 2.56 -2.15
CA LEU A 157 -1.84 3.53 -1.22
C LEU A 157 -2.05 2.85 0.14
N TYR A 158 -1.34 3.33 1.15
CA TYR A 158 -1.43 2.79 2.52
C TYR A 158 -2.25 3.72 3.39
N TYR A 159 -3.30 3.15 3.97
CA TYR A 159 -4.14 3.78 4.98
C TYR A 159 -3.83 3.13 6.31
N LEU A 160 -2.92 3.72 7.07
CA LEU A 160 -2.48 3.16 8.35
C LEU A 160 -3.44 3.58 9.46
N PHE A 161 -3.84 2.63 10.28
CA PHE A 161 -4.76 2.88 11.37
C PHE A 161 -4.08 3.53 12.57
N GLU A 162 -4.80 4.40 13.26
CA GLU A 162 -4.36 4.97 14.54
C GLU A 162 -4.17 3.87 15.59
N LYS A 163 -5.03 2.86 15.55
CA LYS A 163 -5.01 1.69 16.43
C LYS A 163 -5.26 0.43 15.60
N PRO A 164 -4.52 -0.67 15.82
CA PRO A 164 -4.75 -1.89 15.06
C PRO A 164 -6.10 -2.52 15.37
N VAL A 165 -6.67 -3.15 14.35
CA VAL A 165 -7.97 -3.83 14.38
C VAL A 165 -7.77 -5.31 14.65
N PRO A 166 -8.50 -5.93 15.59
CA PRO A 166 -8.39 -7.36 15.84
C PRO A 166 -8.96 -8.17 14.67
N LEU A 167 -8.28 -9.24 14.30
CA LEU A 167 -8.64 -10.09 13.17
C LEU A 167 -9.39 -11.35 13.61
N TYR A 168 -10.48 -11.18 14.36
CA TYR A 168 -11.42 -12.25 14.62
C TYR A 168 -12.03 -12.77 13.31
N ARG A 169 -12.31 -14.04 13.25
CA ARG A 169 -12.77 -14.68 12.01
C ARG A 169 -13.98 -13.97 11.35
N HIS A 170 -14.98 -13.63 12.14
CA HIS A 170 -16.17 -12.92 11.62
C HIS A 170 -15.84 -11.52 11.10
N LEU A 171 -14.84 -10.85 11.68
CA LEU A 171 -14.42 -9.51 11.26
C LEU A 171 -13.56 -9.57 9.99
N GLN A 172 -12.81 -10.64 9.76
CA GLN A 172 -11.99 -10.81 8.56
C GLN A 172 -12.84 -10.74 7.28
N ASP A 173 -14.00 -11.40 7.27
CA ASP A 173 -14.91 -11.37 6.12
C ASP A 173 -15.49 -9.98 5.87
N GLN A 174 -15.86 -9.27 6.93
CA GLN A 174 -16.34 -7.88 6.83
C GLN A 174 -15.24 -6.95 6.30
N LEU A 175 -14.01 -7.09 6.79
CA LEU A 175 -12.86 -6.28 6.34
C LEU A 175 -12.50 -6.57 4.88
N ARG A 176 -12.64 -7.81 4.41
CA ARG A 176 -12.43 -8.16 3.01
C ARG A 176 -13.42 -7.43 2.11
N GLU A 177 -14.71 -7.49 2.41
CA GLU A 177 -15.76 -6.80 1.65
C GLU A 177 -15.58 -5.27 1.70
N PHE A 178 -15.24 -4.75 2.87
CA PHE A 178 -14.89 -3.34 3.06
C PHE A 178 -13.72 -2.91 2.17
N LYS A 179 -12.64 -3.68 2.14
CA LYS A 179 -11.48 -3.38 1.29
C LYS A 179 -11.84 -3.45 -0.20
N TYR A 180 -12.68 -4.37 -0.62
CA TYR A 180 -13.16 -4.44 -2.00
C TYR A 180 -13.94 -3.18 -2.39
N GLU A 181 -14.84 -2.70 -1.53
CA GLU A 181 -15.58 -1.45 -1.77
C GLU A 181 -14.64 -0.24 -1.80
N LEU A 182 -13.67 -0.16 -0.90
CA LEU A 182 -12.69 0.90 -0.90
C LEU A 182 -11.83 0.89 -2.17
N THR A 183 -11.41 -0.29 -2.62
CA THR A 183 -10.69 -0.48 -3.89
C THR A 183 -11.52 0.01 -5.07
N ARG A 184 -12.80 -0.32 -5.10
CA ARG A 184 -13.73 0.11 -6.15
C ARG A 184 -13.91 1.63 -6.18
N LYS A 185 -13.85 2.29 -5.04
CA LYS A 185 -13.89 3.75 -4.94
C LYS A 185 -12.61 4.39 -5.45
N VAL A 186 -11.46 3.88 -5.03
CA VAL A 186 -10.14 4.41 -5.36
C VAL A 186 -9.78 4.18 -6.83
N TRP A 187 -10.13 3.03 -7.37
CA TRP A 187 -9.84 2.65 -8.74
C TRP A 187 -10.93 3.14 -9.70
N ASN A 188 -10.73 4.30 -10.25
CA ASN A 188 -11.67 4.91 -11.18
C ASN A 188 -10.99 5.36 -12.48
N ARG A 189 -11.77 5.84 -13.44
CA ARG A 189 -11.27 6.22 -14.78
C ARG A 189 -10.22 7.35 -14.77
N TYR A 190 -10.13 8.11 -13.70
CA TYR A 190 -9.17 9.20 -13.58
C TYR A 190 -7.89 8.80 -12.85
N THR A 191 -7.96 7.78 -12.02
CA THR A 191 -6.85 7.32 -11.18
C THR A 191 -6.05 6.18 -11.80
N SER A 192 -6.61 5.50 -12.80
CA SER A 192 -5.95 4.40 -13.49
C SER A 192 -6.25 4.44 -14.99
N THR A 193 -5.27 4.03 -15.80
CA THR A 193 -5.48 3.73 -17.22
C THR A 193 -6.13 2.35 -17.44
N TYR A 194 -6.14 1.50 -16.40
CA TYR A 194 -6.74 0.14 -16.42
C TYR A 194 -8.11 0.18 -15.75
N THR A 195 -9.13 0.57 -16.50
CA THR A 195 -10.48 0.80 -15.97
C THR A 195 -11.47 -0.33 -16.25
N GLU A 196 -11.10 -1.30 -17.06
CA GLU A 196 -11.93 -2.45 -17.33
C GLU A 196 -12.06 -3.33 -16.09
N ARG A 197 -13.23 -3.89 -15.86
CA ARG A 197 -13.55 -4.67 -14.65
C ARG A 197 -12.54 -5.78 -14.37
N GLU A 198 -12.02 -6.41 -15.43
CA GLU A 198 -11.04 -7.51 -15.35
C GLU A 198 -9.64 -7.04 -14.95
N GLN A 199 -9.35 -5.74 -15.10
CA GLN A 199 -8.06 -5.14 -14.76
C GLN A 199 -7.97 -4.68 -13.32
N VAL A 200 -9.12 -4.39 -12.68
CA VAL A 200 -9.17 -3.97 -11.27
C VAL A 200 -8.81 -5.14 -10.37
N GLN A 201 -7.77 -4.95 -9.57
CA GLN A 201 -7.28 -5.99 -8.69
C GLN A 201 -7.92 -5.88 -7.30
N TYR A 202 -8.97 -6.68 -7.09
CA TYR A 202 -9.58 -6.84 -5.78
C TYR A 202 -8.77 -7.81 -4.94
N GLN A 203 -8.04 -7.28 -3.97
CA GLN A 203 -7.16 -8.06 -3.11
C GLN A 203 -7.70 -8.07 -1.68
N GLY A 204 -7.60 -9.23 -1.02
CA GLY A 204 -7.96 -9.37 0.39
C GLY A 204 -7.00 -8.64 1.33
N ILE A 205 -7.35 -8.60 2.60
CA ILE A 205 -6.58 -7.91 3.63
C ILE A 205 -5.22 -8.55 3.93
N PHE A 206 -5.03 -9.81 3.57
CA PHE A 206 -3.77 -10.55 3.78
C PHE A 206 -2.80 -10.47 2.60
N GLN A 207 -3.19 -9.81 1.54
CA GLN A 207 -2.33 -9.64 0.36
C GLN A 207 -1.03 -8.96 0.74
N GLY A 208 0.09 -9.58 0.38
CA GLY A 208 1.41 -8.97 0.49
C GLY A 208 1.68 -8.00 -0.65
N PHE A 209 2.30 -6.89 -0.31
CA PHE A 209 2.74 -5.88 -1.26
C PHE A 209 4.25 -5.88 -1.37
N ARG A 210 4.74 -5.61 -2.57
CA ARG A 210 6.19 -5.45 -2.81
C ARG A 210 6.76 -4.46 -1.80
N MET A 211 7.80 -4.89 -1.09
CA MET A 211 8.34 -4.14 0.03
C MET A 211 9.07 -2.87 -0.41
N VAL A 212 8.88 -1.81 0.36
CA VAL A 212 9.65 -0.57 0.23
C VAL A 212 11.14 -0.89 0.37
N GLY A 213 11.95 -0.32 -0.53
CA GLY A 213 13.39 -0.54 -0.58
C GLY A 213 13.84 -1.77 -1.37
N THR A 214 12.92 -2.61 -1.83
CA THR A 214 13.21 -3.71 -2.76
C THR A 214 13.09 -3.24 -4.22
N GLN A 215 13.54 -4.07 -5.15
CA GLN A 215 13.48 -3.74 -6.56
C GLN A 215 12.04 -3.72 -7.08
N THR A 216 11.73 -2.75 -7.93
CA THR A 216 10.54 -2.83 -8.78
C THR A 216 10.79 -3.79 -9.95
N LYS A 217 9.75 -4.09 -10.73
CA LYS A 217 9.89 -4.86 -11.98
C LYS A 217 10.76 -4.15 -13.02
N LEU A 218 11.08 -2.86 -12.82
CA LEU A 218 11.92 -2.07 -13.71
C LEU A 218 13.43 -2.35 -13.52
N GLY A 219 13.81 -3.04 -12.45
CA GLY A 219 15.16 -3.47 -12.17
C GLY A 219 15.79 -2.86 -10.93
N LYS A 220 17.01 -3.25 -10.64
CA LYS A 220 17.72 -2.92 -9.37
C LYS A 220 18.04 -1.44 -9.12
N ARG A 221 17.95 -0.60 -10.15
CA ARG A 221 18.11 0.86 -10.01
C ARG A 221 16.80 1.58 -9.69
N TYR A 222 15.69 0.86 -9.71
CA TYR A 222 14.33 1.40 -9.54
C TYR A 222 13.70 0.76 -8.32
N LEU A 223 14.03 1.28 -7.15
CA LEU A 223 13.58 0.74 -5.88
C LEU A 223 12.20 1.28 -5.49
N VAL A 224 11.40 0.43 -4.91
CA VAL A 224 10.10 0.81 -4.34
C VAL A 224 10.31 1.91 -3.30
N THR A 225 9.68 3.06 -3.53
CA THR A 225 9.92 4.29 -2.77
C THR A 225 8.65 4.76 -2.09
N ALA A 226 8.71 5.01 -0.80
CA ALA A 226 7.59 5.47 0.01
C ALA A 226 7.67 6.97 0.30
N PHE A 227 6.51 7.64 0.22
CA PHE A 227 6.34 9.06 0.55
C PHE A 227 5.29 9.21 1.63
N LYS A 228 5.60 9.98 2.66
CA LYS A 228 4.64 10.30 3.71
C LYS A 228 3.67 11.37 3.22
N THR A 229 2.40 11.01 3.04
CA THR A 229 1.41 11.85 2.38
C THR A 229 0.27 12.32 3.26
N GLY A 230 0.10 11.72 4.43
CA GLY A 230 -0.99 12.09 5.34
C GLY A 230 -0.85 11.47 6.71
N GLU A 231 -1.89 11.69 7.51
CA GLU A 231 -1.98 11.20 8.86
C GLU A 231 -2.50 9.74 8.91
N ARG A 232 -2.40 9.13 10.08
CA ARG A 232 -3.08 7.88 10.36
C ARG A 232 -4.58 8.07 10.33
N VAL A 233 -5.31 7.03 9.97
CA VAL A 233 -6.77 7.05 9.78
C VAL A 233 -7.46 6.10 10.76
N THR A 234 -8.77 6.24 10.83
CA THR A 234 -9.65 5.28 11.51
C THR A 234 -10.46 4.50 10.48
N VAL A 235 -10.99 3.35 10.89
CA VAL A 235 -11.92 2.59 10.05
C VAL A 235 -13.18 3.42 9.78
N GLU A 236 -13.65 4.17 10.78
CA GLU A 236 -14.82 5.05 10.68
C GLU A 236 -14.62 6.13 9.60
N TYR A 237 -13.44 6.72 9.54
CA TYR A 237 -13.08 7.66 8.47
C TYR A 237 -13.19 7.02 7.07
N LEU A 238 -12.63 5.82 6.90
CA LEU A 238 -12.68 5.11 5.63
C LEU A 238 -14.10 4.65 5.26
N ASN A 239 -14.91 4.26 6.25
CA ASN A 239 -16.31 3.91 6.03
C ASN A 239 -17.10 5.03 5.32
N GLY A 240 -16.74 6.28 5.58
CA GLY A 240 -17.39 7.44 4.96
C GLY A 240 -17.18 7.56 3.44
N PHE A 241 -16.26 6.80 2.86
CA PHE A 241 -15.96 6.84 1.42
C PHE A 241 -16.56 5.68 0.63
N LEU A 242 -17.19 4.71 1.29
CA LEU A 242 -17.78 3.56 0.62
C LEU A 242 -19.02 3.96 -0.18
N MET A 243 -19.13 3.45 -1.41
CA MET A 243 -20.33 3.65 -2.25
C MET A 243 -21.50 2.80 -1.75
N ASP A 244 -21.20 1.60 -1.24
CA ASP A 244 -22.18 0.72 -0.58
C ASP A 244 -21.97 0.77 0.94
N GLU A 245 -22.79 1.53 1.63
CA GLU A 245 -22.73 1.71 3.08
C GLU A 245 -22.94 0.41 3.87
N SER A 246 -23.60 -0.59 3.26
CA SER A 246 -23.77 -1.91 3.89
C SER A 246 -22.47 -2.67 4.08
N LYS A 247 -21.41 -2.26 3.39
CA LYS A 247 -20.05 -2.83 3.50
C LYS A 247 -19.19 -2.13 4.55
N ALA A 248 -19.71 -1.15 5.25
CA ALA A 248 -19.03 -0.50 6.36
C ALA A 248 -18.72 -1.51 7.48
N VAL A 249 -17.57 -1.37 8.08
CA VAL A 249 -17.15 -2.19 9.23
C VAL A 249 -17.44 -1.43 10.51
N THR A 250 -18.32 -1.98 11.33
CA THR A 250 -18.77 -1.37 12.58
C THR A 250 -18.87 -2.43 13.69
N GLY A 251 -19.04 -1.98 14.92
CA GLY A 251 -19.32 -2.87 16.05
C GLY A 251 -18.12 -3.70 16.53
N PHE A 252 -16.90 -3.27 16.23
CA PHE A 252 -15.68 -3.90 16.72
C PHE A 252 -14.97 -3.00 17.75
N LYS A 253 -14.01 -3.56 18.50
CA LYS A 253 -13.17 -2.84 19.44
C LYS A 253 -11.72 -2.85 18.96
N TYR A 254 -11.08 -1.70 19.01
CA TYR A 254 -9.64 -1.60 18.77
C TYR A 254 -8.83 -2.29 19.89
N LYS A 255 -7.56 -2.62 19.58
CA LYS A 255 -6.67 -3.32 20.51
C LYS A 255 -6.59 -2.65 21.88
N SER A 256 -6.48 -1.34 21.92
CA SER A 256 -6.39 -0.58 23.16
C SER A 256 -7.64 -0.67 24.07
N ASP A 257 -8.78 -1.04 23.47
CA ASP A 257 -10.06 -1.14 24.17
C ASP A 257 -10.32 -2.56 24.69
N LEU A 258 -9.48 -3.53 24.31
CA LEU A 258 -9.56 -4.92 24.73
C LEU A 258 -8.74 -5.22 26.01
N SER A 259 -7.87 -4.32 26.40
CA SER A 259 -6.93 -4.49 27.54
C SER A 259 -7.52 -4.07 28.88
N LEU A 260 -8.80 -4.19 29.04
CA LEU A 260 -9.50 -4.02 30.32
C LEU A 260 -9.79 -5.40 30.94
#